data_143ddfd333e05fd1fe121622cb9462f8
#
_entry.id   143ddfd333e05fd1fe121622cb9462f8
#
_cell.length_a   1.000
_cell.length_b   1.000
_cell.length_c   1.000
_cell.angle_alpha   90.00
_cell.angle_beta   90.00
_cell.angle_gamma   90.00
#
_symmetry.space_group_name_H-M   'P 1'
#
loop_
_entity.id
_entity.type
_entity.pdbx_description
1 polymer ?
#
loop_
_entity_poly.entity_id
_entity_poly.type
_entity_poly.pdbx_seq_one_letter_code
_entity_poly.pdbx_strand_id
1 'polypeptide(L)'
;LRDQLQAAGAQVTQVNAYRNVIASGGDPLPVLLWEGKVDAITFTSESTVRFFNRRLQHEQGTLAMLHHVAIACIGPVTAQAATDLGMDVTIMPDEHTLEGLTTALVEYFNDRT
;
A
#
# COMPACT_ATOMS: atom_id res chain seq x y z
N LEU A 1 -0.17 5.71 11.80
CA LEU A 1 0.72 5.48 10.66
C LEU A 1 0.82 6.71 9.77
N ARG A 2 -0.32 7.28 9.39
CA ARG A 2 -0.35 8.44 8.50
C ARG A 2 0.40 9.64 9.07
N ASP A 3 0.13 10.01 10.32
CA ASP A 3 0.74 11.16 10.95
C ASP A 3 2.25 10.99 11.10
N GLN A 4 2.68 9.78 11.43
CA GLN A 4 4.09 9.45 11.57
C GLN A 4 4.84 9.53 10.24
N LEU A 5 4.22 9.06 9.16
CA LEU A 5 4.80 9.14 7.82
C LEU A 5 4.86 10.58 7.34
N GLN A 6 3.82 11.37 7.58
CA GLN A 6 3.81 12.78 7.21
C GLN A 6 4.88 13.57 7.98
N ALA A 7 5.08 13.25 9.24
CA ALA A 7 6.14 13.86 10.05
C ALA A 7 7.53 13.53 9.51
N ALA A 8 7.68 12.38 8.86
CA ALA A 8 8.94 11.98 8.20
C ALA A 8 9.07 12.52 6.77
N GLY A 9 8.15 13.39 6.33
CA GLY A 9 8.22 14.05 5.03
C GLY A 9 7.45 13.39 3.90
N ALA A 10 6.67 12.35 4.19
CA ALA A 10 5.90 11.66 3.16
C ALA A 10 4.55 12.35 2.90
N GLN A 11 4.10 12.30 1.66
CA GLN A 11 2.72 12.62 1.32
C GLN A 11 1.90 11.34 1.38
N VAL A 12 0.87 11.33 2.23
CA VAL A 12 0.06 10.13 2.45
C VAL A 12 -1.34 10.36 1.91
N THR A 13 -1.75 9.51 0.96
CA THR A 13 -3.11 9.44 0.47
C THR A 13 -3.76 8.18 1.02
N GLN A 14 -4.82 8.35 1.77
CA GLN A 14 -5.54 7.22 2.35
C GLN A 14 -6.67 6.80 1.42
N VAL A 15 -6.68 5.53 1.05
CA VAL A 15 -7.73 4.93 0.25
C VAL A 15 -8.78 4.36 1.19
N ASN A 16 -10.01 4.85 1.08
CA ASN A 16 -11.10 4.40 1.93
C ASN A 16 -11.73 3.13 1.38
N ALA A 17 -11.89 2.15 2.25
CA ALA A 17 -12.59 0.91 1.96
C ALA A 17 -13.47 0.57 3.15
N TYR A 18 -14.75 0.30 2.91
CA TYR A 18 -15.73 0.00 3.94
C TYR A 18 -16.28 -1.39 3.72
N ARG A 19 -16.17 -2.27 4.70
CA ARG A 19 -16.75 -3.62 4.72
C ARG A 19 -16.87 -4.26 3.32
N ASN A 20 -18.05 -4.28 2.76
CA ASN A 20 -18.29 -4.87 1.43
C ASN A 20 -18.48 -3.81 0.35
N VAL A 21 -18.17 -2.55 0.64
CA VAL A 21 -18.36 -1.44 -0.28
C VAL A 21 -17.00 -0.85 -0.61
N ILE A 22 -16.71 -0.74 -1.89
CA ILE A 22 -15.52 -0.05 -2.36
C ILE A 22 -15.86 1.43 -2.42
N ALA A 23 -15.16 2.23 -1.59
CA ALA A 23 -15.37 3.66 -1.59
C ALA A 23 -14.81 4.26 -2.86
N SER A 24 -15.63 5.05 -3.55
CA SER A 24 -15.18 5.85 -4.69
C SER A 24 -14.94 7.26 -4.19
N GLY A 25 -13.70 7.63 -4.03
CA GLY A 25 -13.31 8.97 -3.59
C GLY A 25 -11.88 9.25 -3.97
N GLY A 26 -11.57 10.51 -4.27
CA GLY A 26 -10.27 10.89 -4.77
C GLY A 26 -10.05 10.45 -6.21
N ASP A 27 -8.81 10.54 -6.67
CA ASP A 27 -8.47 10.14 -8.03
C ASP A 27 -8.50 8.62 -8.18
N PRO A 28 -8.87 8.11 -9.36
CA PRO A 28 -8.81 6.67 -9.62
C PRO A 28 -7.41 6.12 -9.42
N LEU A 29 -7.30 4.91 -8.88
CA LEU A 29 -6.01 4.28 -8.65
C LEU A 29 -5.17 4.13 -9.93
N PRO A 30 -5.73 3.69 -11.07
CA PRO A 30 -4.95 3.59 -12.30
C PRO A 30 -4.32 4.91 -12.73
N VAL A 31 -5.00 6.03 -12.53
CA VAL A 31 -4.47 7.36 -12.87
C VAL A 31 -3.28 7.69 -12.00
N LEU A 32 -3.39 7.50 -10.69
CA LEU A 32 -2.30 7.75 -9.75
C LEU A 32 -1.08 6.88 -10.05
N LEU A 33 -1.30 5.61 -10.33
CA LEU A 33 -0.23 4.67 -10.63
C LEU A 33 0.44 4.97 -11.98
N TRP A 34 -0.36 5.30 -12.99
CA TRP A 34 0.13 5.63 -14.32
C TRP A 34 0.99 6.89 -14.31
N GLU A 35 0.60 7.90 -13.55
CA GLU A 35 1.34 9.15 -13.44
C GLU A 35 2.59 9.05 -12.57
N GLY A 36 2.85 7.90 -11.96
CA GLY A 36 4.02 7.70 -11.11
C GLY A 36 3.97 8.47 -9.80
N LYS A 37 2.77 8.79 -9.33
CA LYS A 37 2.58 9.59 -8.10
C LYS A 37 2.57 8.74 -6.83
N VAL A 38 2.66 7.43 -6.95
CA VAL A 38 2.62 6.51 -5.80
C VAL A 38 3.97 5.82 -5.68
N ASP A 39 4.65 6.05 -4.58
CA ASP A 39 5.95 5.42 -4.29
C ASP A 39 5.80 4.14 -3.49
N ALA A 40 4.80 4.07 -2.62
CA ALA A 40 4.54 2.90 -1.78
C ALA A 40 3.06 2.77 -1.46
N ILE A 41 2.64 1.53 -1.24
CA ILE A 41 1.31 1.20 -0.73
C ILE A 41 1.50 0.40 0.55
N THR A 42 0.76 0.79 1.60
CA THR A 42 0.83 0.11 2.89
C THR A 42 -0.45 -0.66 3.15
N PHE A 43 -0.28 -1.91 3.60
CA PHE A 43 -1.39 -2.75 4.00
C PHE A 43 -1.22 -3.13 5.47
N THR A 44 -2.23 -2.81 6.28
CA THR A 44 -2.22 -3.09 7.71
C THR A 44 -3.13 -4.23 8.11
N SER A 45 -3.87 -4.79 7.14
CA SER A 45 -4.71 -5.96 7.36
C SER A 45 -4.92 -6.72 6.06
N GLU A 46 -5.31 -7.97 6.19
CA GLU A 46 -5.67 -8.82 5.06
C GLU A 46 -6.85 -8.23 4.27
N SER A 47 -7.82 -7.65 4.98
CA SER A 47 -8.98 -7.02 4.36
C SER A 47 -8.59 -5.86 3.45
N THR A 48 -7.62 -5.04 3.86
CA THR A 48 -7.20 -3.90 3.05
C THR A 48 -6.53 -4.34 1.75
N VAL A 49 -5.81 -5.46 1.77
CA VAL A 49 -5.24 -6.05 0.55
C VAL A 49 -6.33 -6.40 -0.44
N ARG A 50 -7.37 -7.08 0.04
CA ARG A 50 -8.48 -7.51 -0.81
C ARG A 50 -9.28 -6.34 -1.36
N PHE A 51 -9.56 -5.35 -0.53
CA PHE A 51 -10.28 -4.15 -0.96
C PHE A 51 -9.51 -3.36 -2.00
N PHE A 52 -8.20 -3.22 -1.81
CA PHE A 52 -7.35 -2.56 -2.79
C PHE A 52 -7.41 -3.28 -4.14
N ASN A 53 -7.28 -4.60 -4.13
CA ASN A 53 -7.33 -5.38 -5.35
C ASN A 53 -8.68 -5.24 -6.07
N ARG A 54 -9.79 -5.28 -5.32
CA ARG A 54 -11.12 -5.07 -5.88
C ARG A 54 -11.28 -3.70 -6.48
N ARG A 55 -10.82 -2.66 -5.78
CA ARG A 55 -10.90 -1.29 -6.28
C ARG A 55 -10.10 -1.12 -7.56
N LEU A 56 -8.89 -1.67 -7.58
CA LEU A 56 -8.04 -1.60 -8.77
C LEU A 56 -8.73 -2.26 -9.97
N GLN A 57 -9.30 -3.44 -9.78
CA GLN A 57 -10.04 -4.14 -10.84
C GLN A 57 -11.30 -3.38 -11.26
N HIS A 58 -12.02 -2.84 -10.30
CA HIS A 58 -13.23 -2.05 -10.57
C HIS A 58 -12.92 -0.82 -11.41
N GLU A 59 -11.78 -0.20 -11.19
CA GLU A 59 -11.29 0.96 -11.93
C GLU A 59 -10.50 0.55 -13.19
N GLN A 60 -10.56 -0.72 -13.56
CA GLN A 60 -9.93 -1.28 -14.76
C GLN A 60 -8.40 -1.23 -14.74
N GLY A 61 -7.83 -1.19 -13.55
CA GLY A 61 -6.38 -1.29 -13.36
C GLY A 61 -5.91 -2.74 -13.36
N THR A 62 -4.59 -2.91 -13.45
CA THR A 62 -3.94 -4.21 -13.40
C THR A 62 -2.79 -4.20 -12.40
N LEU A 63 -2.40 -5.38 -11.91
CA LEU A 63 -1.27 -5.51 -10.99
C LEU A 63 0.06 -5.12 -11.64
N ALA A 64 0.16 -5.15 -12.96
CA ALA A 64 1.35 -4.69 -13.68
C ALA A 64 1.63 -3.21 -13.41
N MET A 65 0.61 -2.41 -13.08
CA MET A 65 0.76 -1.00 -12.72
C MET A 65 1.52 -0.79 -11.42
N LEU A 66 1.68 -1.82 -10.60
CA LEU A 66 2.40 -1.78 -9.32
C LEU A 66 3.90 -2.06 -9.46
N HIS A 67 4.40 -2.23 -10.68
CA HIS A 67 5.77 -2.66 -10.95
C HIS A 67 6.84 -1.78 -10.25
N HIS A 68 6.63 -0.48 -10.18
CA HIS A 68 7.57 0.45 -9.57
C HIS A 68 7.14 0.91 -8.17
N VAL A 69 6.12 0.29 -7.61
CA VAL A 69 5.55 0.68 -6.31
C VAL A 69 6.03 -0.30 -5.24
N ALA A 70 6.56 0.22 -4.13
CA ALA A 70 6.91 -0.61 -2.99
C ALA A 70 5.64 -1.07 -2.28
N ILE A 71 5.50 -2.35 -2.05
CA ILE A 71 4.36 -2.92 -1.32
C ILE A 71 4.82 -3.26 0.09
N ALA A 72 4.24 -2.59 1.08
CA ALA A 72 4.59 -2.75 2.48
C ALA A 72 3.44 -3.39 3.24
N CYS A 73 3.70 -4.51 3.88
CA CYS A 73 2.72 -5.24 4.68
C CYS A 73 3.17 -5.30 6.13
N ILE A 74 2.23 -5.11 7.06
CA ILE A 74 2.52 -5.04 8.49
C ILE A 74 3.05 -6.35 9.07
N GLY A 75 2.67 -7.48 8.51
CA GLY A 75 3.08 -8.78 8.99
C GLY A 75 2.83 -9.90 7.99
N PRO A 76 3.17 -11.16 8.36
CA PRO A 76 3.16 -12.28 7.41
C PRO A 76 1.76 -12.66 6.90
N VAL A 77 0.71 -12.49 7.68
CA VAL A 77 -0.66 -12.79 7.22
C VAL A 77 -1.07 -11.85 6.11
N THR A 78 -0.83 -10.55 6.30
CA THR A 78 -1.12 -9.53 5.30
C THR A 78 -0.25 -9.72 4.06
N ALA A 79 1.04 -10.02 4.25
CA ALA A 79 1.97 -10.27 3.16
C ALA A 79 1.56 -11.49 2.34
N GLN A 80 1.10 -12.55 3.00
CA GLN A 80 0.62 -13.75 2.30
C GLN A 80 -0.60 -13.44 1.44
N ALA A 81 -1.55 -12.65 1.95
CA ALA A 81 -2.72 -12.24 1.19
C ALA A 81 -2.33 -11.47 -0.07
N ALA A 82 -1.37 -10.55 0.05
CA ALA A 82 -0.87 -9.78 -1.09
C ALA A 82 -0.18 -10.69 -2.11
N THR A 83 0.67 -11.60 -1.65
CA THR A 83 1.38 -12.55 -2.51
C THR A 83 0.41 -13.47 -3.25
N ASP A 84 -0.62 -13.94 -2.56
CA ASP A 84 -1.64 -14.81 -3.15
C ASP A 84 -2.40 -14.13 -4.30
N LEU A 85 -2.51 -12.80 -4.25
CA LEU A 85 -3.14 -12.01 -5.31
C LEU A 85 -2.16 -11.61 -6.43
N GLY A 86 -0.88 -11.97 -6.30
CA GLY A 86 0.12 -11.67 -7.32
C GLY A 86 0.93 -10.40 -7.08
N MET A 87 0.84 -9.81 -5.91
CA MET A 87 1.64 -8.64 -5.54
C MET A 87 3.01 -9.06 -5.03
N ASP A 88 4.04 -8.27 -5.34
CA ASP A 88 5.39 -8.46 -4.80
C ASP A 88 5.56 -7.61 -3.55
N VAL A 89 5.61 -8.28 -2.40
CA VAL A 89 5.81 -7.58 -1.12
C VAL A 89 7.29 -7.24 -0.96
N THR A 90 7.59 -5.94 -0.90
CA THR A 90 8.97 -5.44 -0.81
C THR A 90 9.39 -5.11 0.61
N ILE A 91 8.43 -4.73 1.45
CA ILE A 91 8.71 -4.24 2.80
C ILE A 91 7.81 -5.00 3.79
N MET A 92 8.43 -5.59 4.80
CA MET A 92 7.72 -6.15 5.95
C MET A 92 8.60 -5.91 7.18
N PRO A 93 8.10 -5.23 8.23
CA PRO A 93 8.91 -4.94 9.40
C PRO A 93 9.16 -6.20 10.24
N ASP A 94 10.24 -6.21 11.00
CA ASP A 94 10.51 -7.27 11.98
C ASP A 94 9.50 -7.22 13.12
N GLU A 95 9.12 -6.02 13.53
CA GLU A 95 8.07 -5.80 14.52
C GLU A 95 6.76 -5.52 13.78
N HIS A 96 5.77 -6.40 13.95
CA HIS A 96 4.50 -6.37 13.23
C HIS A 96 3.52 -5.38 13.86
N THR A 97 3.93 -4.11 13.91
CA THR A 97 3.17 -3.00 14.47
C THR A 97 3.18 -1.84 13.49
N LEU A 98 2.27 -0.87 13.70
CA LEU A 98 2.25 0.35 12.88
C LEU A 98 3.57 1.11 13.00
N GLU A 99 4.15 1.14 14.17
CA GLU A 99 5.44 1.79 14.42
C GLU A 99 6.57 1.07 13.69
N GLY A 100 6.59 -0.26 13.74
CA GLY A 100 7.55 -1.08 13.00
C GLY A 100 7.43 -0.87 11.50
N LEU A 101 6.21 -0.82 10.99
CA LEU A 101 5.96 -0.58 9.57
C LEU A 101 6.44 0.82 9.15
N THR A 102 6.17 1.84 9.95
CA THR A 102 6.64 3.20 9.71
C THR A 102 8.17 3.25 9.64
N THR A 103 8.84 2.63 10.61
CA THR A 103 10.30 2.57 10.65
C THR A 103 10.86 1.88 9.40
N ALA A 104 10.27 0.74 9.01
CA ALA A 104 10.71 0.00 7.84
C ALA A 104 10.55 0.82 6.55
N LEU A 105 9.46 1.57 6.42
CA LEU A 105 9.24 2.44 5.27
C LEU A 105 10.27 3.57 5.21
N VAL A 106 10.51 4.23 6.33
CA VAL A 106 11.48 5.33 6.39
C VAL A 106 12.89 4.82 6.04
N GLU A 107 13.30 3.70 6.60
CA GLU A 107 14.59 3.08 6.30
C GLU A 107 14.71 2.69 4.83
N TYR A 108 13.67 2.10 4.27
CA TYR A 108 13.66 1.67 2.87
C TYR A 108 13.90 2.85 1.92
N PHE A 109 13.19 3.96 2.11
CA PHE A 109 13.31 5.11 1.23
C PHE A 109 14.57 5.93 1.51
N ASN A 110 15.07 5.96 2.73
CA ASN A 110 16.34 6.62 3.04
C ASN A 110 17.52 5.89 2.39
N ASP A 111 17.50 4.57 2.37
CA ASP A 111 18.56 3.76 1.77
C ASP A 111 18.59 3.89 0.24
N ARG A 112 17.52 4.34 -0.37
CA ARG A 112 17.42 4.48 -1.83
C ARG A 112 17.77 5.89 -2.32
N THR A 113 17.95 6.81 -1.42
CA THR A 113 18.42 8.16 -1.75
C THR A 113 19.90 8.29 -1.47
#